data_bf375acdedfce548c04de580ee11897d
#
_entry.id   bf375acdedfce548c04de580ee11897d
#
_cell.length_a   1.000
_cell.length_b   1.000
_cell.length_c   1.000
_cell.angle_alpha   90.00
_cell.angle_beta   90.00
_cell.angle_gamma   90.00
#
_symmetry.space_group_name_H-M   'P 1'
#
loop_
_entity.id
_entity.type
_entity.pdbx_description
1 polymer ?
#
loop_
_entity_poly.entity_id
_entity_poly.type
_entity_poly.pdbx_seq_one_letter_code
_entity_poly.pdbx_strand_id
1 'polypeptide(L)'
;MPSAYPVTFDVTRPEKFDRAQIFLRILIIVLLSFLGSIFPLVYLAVPVLAAVFISHDGGETYLKDRKMPLILRWYLALYTYLALLIDRLPTEAPEQAFTFEWRNTGSPTVGSALLRLVLSIPSALVLVLLGIAGALVVLIGAVYILIREDYPDGLYNFQLGIMRWHARLLAYHASFVDEYPPFALDAGHEPPTQPASPAQLA
;
A
#
# COMPACT_ATOMS: atom_id res chain seq x y z
N MET A 1 1.83 -15.02 -22.04
CA MET A 1 1.47 -14.92 -20.61
C MET A 1 1.18 -13.45 -20.35
N PRO A 2 0.10 -13.06 -19.66
CA PRO A 2 -0.09 -11.67 -19.29
C PRO A 2 1.10 -11.27 -18.41
N SER A 3 1.76 -10.16 -18.74
CA SER A 3 2.88 -9.66 -17.95
C SER A 3 2.37 -9.32 -16.54
N ALA A 4 3.10 -9.73 -15.50
CA ALA A 4 2.77 -9.36 -14.14
C ALA A 4 2.65 -7.84 -14.02
N TYR A 5 1.71 -7.36 -13.21
CA TYR A 5 1.50 -5.94 -12.99
C TYR A 5 2.81 -5.28 -12.47
N PRO A 6 3.19 -4.10 -12.98
CA PRO A 6 4.54 -3.55 -12.76
C PRO A 6 4.79 -3.01 -11.35
N VAL A 7 3.90 -3.21 -10.38
CA VAL A 7 4.05 -2.77 -8.99
C VAL A 7 3.98 -3.96 -8.05
N THR A 8 4.97 -4.09 -7.18
CA THR A 8 5.04 -5.08 -6.12
C THR A 8 4.97 -4.41 -4.76
N PHE A 9 4.12 -4.93 -3.89
CA PHE A 9 4.06 -4.56 -2.49
C PHE A 9 3.95 -5.82 -1.64
N ASP A 10 4.84 -5.95 -0.65
CA ASP A 10 4.80 -7.07 0.27
C ASP A 10 5.36 -6.68 1.64
N VAL A 11 4.99 -7.42 2.67
CA VAL A 11 5.35 -7.18 4.06
C VAL A 11 5.87 -8.47 4.68
N THR A 12 7.02 -8.40 5.33
CA THR A 12 7.50 -9.50 6.17
C THR A 12 6.64 -9.58 7.41
N ARG A 13 5.88 -10.67 7.53
CA ARG A 13 5.00 -10.87 8.68
C ARG A 13 5.82 -10.98 9.97
N PRO A 14 5.46 -10.25 11.03
CA PRO A 14 6.04 -10.43 12.35
C PRO A 14 5.75 -11.82 12.91
N GLU A 15 6.75 -12.47 13.53
CA GLU A 15 6.56 -13.75 14.24
C GLU A 15 5.63 -13.59 15.45
N LYS A 16 5.68 -12.43 16.08
CA LYS A 16 4.89 -12.10 17.27
C LYS A 16 4.52 -10.61 17.25
N PHE A 17 3.34 -10.29 17.77
CA PHE A 17 2.84 -8.93 17.89
C PHE A 17 2.89 -8.45 19.35
N ASP A 18 3.37 -7.23 19.57
CA ASP A 18 3.39 -6.60 20.88
C ASP A 18 2.02 -5.97 21.19
N ARG A 19 1.40 -6.41 22.29
CA ARG A 19 0.11 -5.88 22.78
C ARG A 19 0.13 -4.38 23.02
N ALA A 20 1.26 -3.84 23.49
CA ALA A 20 1.40 -2.41 23.76
C ALA A 20 1.22 -1.56 22.48
N GLN A 21 1.60 -2.11 21.32
CA GLN A 21 1.44 -1.43 20.03
C GLN A 21 -0.04 -1.20 19.66
N ILE A 22 -0.96 -2.02 20.16
CA ILE A 22 -2.41 -1.80 19.93
C ILE A 22 -2.86 -0.48 20.54
N PHE A 23 -2.42 -0.18 21.76
CA PHE A 23 -2.77 1.09 22.42
C PHE A 23 -2.16 2.30 21.70
N LEU A 24 -0.92 2.17 21.22
CA LEU A 24 -0.28 3.23 20.43
C LEU A 24 -1.03 3.46 19.12
N ARG A 25 -1.48 2.41 18.42
CA ARG A 25 -2.31 2.53 17.22
C ARG A 25 -3.63 3.25 17.49
N ILE A 26 -4.31 2.88 18.56
CA ILE A 26 -5.55 3.56 18.97
C ILE A 26 -5.29 5.05 19.20
N LEU A 27 -4.22 5.40 19.92
CA LEU A 27 -3.84 6.79 20.15
C LEU A 27 -3.61 7.53 18.83
N ILE A 28 -2.85 6.94 17.90
CA ILE A 28 -2.58 7.52 16.59
C ILE A 28 -3.87 7.69 15.80
N ILE A 29 -4.76 6.69 15.75
CA ILE A 29 -6.04 6.76 15.05
C ILE A 29 -6.90 7.89 15.63
N VAL A 30 -6.97 8.01 16.97
CA VAL A 30 -7.71 9.10 17.63
C VAL A 30 -7.13 10.44 17.25
N LEU A 31 -5.81 10.63 17.32
CA LEU A 31 -5.16 11.88 16.93
C LEU A 31 -5.41 12.22 15.45
N LEU A 32 -5.29 11.25 14.55
CA LEU A 32 -5.56 11.45 13.13
C LEU A 32 -7.04 11.77 12.85
N SER A 33 -7.97 11.25 13.66
CA SER A 33 -9.39 11.54 13.54
C SER A 33 -9.70 13.01 13.83
N PHE A 34 -8.96 13.68 14.73
CA PHE A 34 -9.07 15.12 14.97
C PHE A 34 -8.56 15.97 13.80
N LEU A 35 -7.61 15.44 13.01
CA LEU A 35 -7.09 16.13 11.82
C LEU A 35 -7.95 15.91 10.57
N GLY A 36 -9.04 15.17 10.70
CA GLY A 36 -9.91 14.77 9.61
C GLY A 36 -9.41 13.52 8.89
N SER A 37 -10.17 13.08 7.90
CA SER A 37 -9.83 11.86 7.14
C SER A 37 -8.66 12.11 6.19
N ILE A 38 -7.43 12.05 6.68
CA ILE A 38 -6.21 12.27 5.89
C ILE A 38 -6.05 11.18 4.81
N PHE A 39 -6.44 9.95 5.09
CA PHE A 39 -6.25 8.82 4.17
C PHE A 39 -6.93 9.00 2.81
N PRO A 40 -8.20 9.42 2.70
CA PRO A 40 -8.81 9.74 1.41
C PRO A 40 -8.15 10.92 0.71
N LEU A 41 -7.67 11.93 1.46
CA LEU A 41 -7.03 13.10 0.88
C LEU A 41 -5.74 12.78 0.13
N VAL A 42 -5.02 11.72 0.50
CA VAL A 42 -3.80 11.30 -0.19
C VAL A 42 -4.09 10.93 -1.65
N TYR A 43 -5.22 10.28 -1.94
CA TYR A 43 -5.60 9.92 -3.32
C TYR A 43 -5.94 11.13 -4.18
N LEU A 44 -6.34 12.23 -3.58
CA LEU A 44 -6.51 13.50 -4.27
C LEU A 44 -5.17 14.25 -4.37
N ALA A 45 -4.38 14.25 -3.31
CA ALA A 45 -3.14 15.00 -3.22
C ALA A 45 -2.03 14.44 -4.13
N VAL A 46 -1.88 13.12 -4.21
CA VAL A 46 -0.79 12.47 -4.96
C VAL A 46 -0.79 12.84 -6.44
N PRO A 47 -1.90 12.74 -7.21
CA PRO A 47 -1.90 13.14 -8.61
C PRO A 47 -1.68 14.66 -8.81
N VAL A 48 -2.17 15.49 -7.89
CA VAL A 48 -1.95 16.93 -7.93
C VAL A 48 -0.47 17.26 -7.67
N LEU A 49 0.14 16.64 -6.66
CA LEU A 49 1.58 16.80 -6.39
C LEU A 49 2.44 16.27 -7.54
N ALA A 50 2.06 15.14 -8.13
CA ALA A 50 2.71 14.62 -9.32
C ALA A 50 2.64 15.63 -10.46
N ALA A 51 1.46 16.20 -10.75
CA ALA A 51 1.28 17.22 -11.78
C ALA A 51 2.16 18.46 -11.51
N VAL A 52 2.25 18.92 -10.25
CA VAL A 52 3.11 20.05 -9.86
C VAL A 52 4.58 19.73 -10.10
N PHE A 53 5.06 18.57 -9.64
CA PHE A 53 6.46 18.19 -9.85
C PHE A 53 6.79 17.99 -11.33
N ILE A 54 5.91 17.35 -12.11
CA ILE A 54 6.08 17.19 -13.56
C ILE A 54 6.10 18.54 -14.27
N SER A 55 5.28 19.50 -13.86
CA SER A 55 5.26 20.83 -14.48
C SER A 55 6.53 21.63 -14.21
N HIS A 56 7.17 21.41 -13.06
CA HIS A 56 8.37 22.11 -12.65
C HIS A 56 9.65 21.44 -13.20
N ASP A 57 9.77 20.12 -13.06
CA ASP A 57 11.02 19.40 -13.30
C ASP A 57 11.03 18.64 -14.65
N GLY A 58 9.87 18.51 -15.31
CA GLY A 58 9.66 17.66 -16.48
C GLY A 58 9.50 16.18 -16.12
N GLY A 59 8.81 15.43 -16.98
CA GLY A 59 8.42 14.05 -16.70
C GLY A 59 9.58 13.08 -16.48
N GLU A 60 10.65 13.20 -17.27
CA GLU A 60 11.81 12.31 -17.12
C GLU A 60 12.58 12.54 -15.82
N THR A 61 12.75 13.81 -15.42
CA THR A 61 13.42 14.19 -14.17
C THR A 61 12.57 13.75 -12.98
N TYR A 62 11.24 13.94 -13.05
CA TYR A 62 10.30 13.50 -12.04
C TYR A 62 10.41 12.00 -11.75
N LEU A 63 10.50 11.15 -12.78
CA LEU A 63 10.63 9.70 -12.60
C LEU A 63 11.95 9.28 -11.93
N LYS A 64 12.97 10.12 -11.96
CA LYS A 64 14.28 9.90 -11.31
C LYS A 64 14.36 10.50 -9.91
N ASP A 65 13.44 11.41 -9.56
CA ASP A 65 13.41 12.08 -8.25
C ASP A 65 12.95 11.11 -7.16
N ARG A 66 13.49 11.28 -5.96
CA ARG A 66 13.17 10.49 -4.78
C ARG A 66 12.08 11.07 -3.90
N LYS A 67 11.61 12.30 -4.15
CA LYS A 67 10.65 13.01 -3.29
C LYS A 67 9.30 12.28 -3.24
N MET A 68 8.71 12.02 -4.41
CA MET A 68 7.41 11.33 -4.45
C MET A 68 7.50 9.89 -3.92
N PRO A 69 8.48 9.07 -4.32
CA PRO A 69 8.69 7.75 -3.70
C PRO A 69 8.79 7.79 -2.18
N LEU A 70 9.52 8.75 -1.62
CA LEU A 70 9.67 8.90 -0.17
C LEU A 70 8.34 9.23 0.52
N ILE A 71 7.57 10.17 -0.05
CA ILE A 71 6.23 10.51 0.46
C ILE A 71 5.33 9.27 0.49
N LEU A 72 5.30 8.50 -0.61
CA LEU A 72 4.46 7.30 -0.69
C LEU A 72 4.91 6.22 0.30
N ARG A 73 6.21 6.03 0.48
CA ARG A 73 6.74 5.04 1.43
C ARG A 73 6.37 5.39 2.86
N TRP A 74 6.49 6.65 3.28
CA TRP A 74 6.06 7.07 4.62
C TRP A 74 4.56 6.90 4.84
N TYR A 75 3.75 7.25 3.83
CA TYR A 75 2.31 7.02 3.89
C TYR A 75 1.97 5.53 4.01
N LEU A 76 2.56 4.69 3.15
CA LEU A 76 2.36 3.25 3.19
C LEU A 76 2.85 2.64 4.50
N ALA A 77 3.97 3.11 5.07
CA ALA A 77 4.49 2.67 6.36
C ALA A 77 3.49 2.91 7.49
N LEU A 78 2.96 4.13 7.57
CA LEU A 78 1.94 4.47 8.57
C LEU A 78 0.68 3.62 8.38
N TYR A 79 0.20 3.49 7.14
CA TYR A 79 -1.02 2.73 6.88
C TYR A 79 -0.83 1.24 7.14
N THR A 80 0.29 0.66 6.74
CA THR A 80 0.65 -0.75 7.01
C THR A 80 0.73 -1.03 8.52
N TYR A 81 1.28 -0.07 9.29
CA TYR A 81 1.29 -0.15 10.74
C TYR A 81 -0.12 -0.13 11.33
N LEU A 82 -0.98 0.81 10.92
CA LEU A 82 -2.36 0.92 11.40
C LEU A 82 -3.22 -0.28 10.98
N ALA A 83 -2.90 -0.91 9.84
CA ALA A 83 -3.54 -2.12 9.33
C ALA A 83 -3.09 -3.42 10.03
N LEU A 84 -2.27 -3.35 11.09
CA LEU A 84 -1.74 -4.49 11.86
C LEU A 84 -0.84 -5.44 11.03
N LEU A 85 -0.24 -4.97 9.94
CA LEU A 85 0.61 -5.80 9.10
C LEU A 85 2.08 -5.81 9.55
N ILE A 86 2.53 -4.75 10.22
CA ILE A 86 3.85 -4.67 10.86
C ILE A 86 3.67 -4.39 12.35
N ASP A 87 4.57 -4.89 13.19
CA ASP A 87 4.43 -4.74 14.63
C ASP A 87 4.75 -3.32 15.11
N ARG A 88 5.81 -2.72 14.59
CA ARG A 88 6.28 -1.40 15.02
C ARG A 88 6.23 -0.38 13.89
N LEU A 89 5.90 0.87 14.25
CA LEU A 89 5.97 1.97 13.31
C LEU A 89 7.44 2.23 12.93
N PRO A 90 7.81 2.17 11.65
CA PRO A 90 9.16 2.52 11.23
C PRO A 90 9.37 4.04 11.40
N THR A 91 10.35 4.43 12.21
CA THR A 91 10.63 5.84 12.52
C THR A 91 11.84 6.39 11.77
N GLU A 92 12.73 5.51 11.30
CA GLU A 92 13.99 5.89 10.64
C GLU A 92 13.98 5.62 9.15
N ALA A 93 13.56 4.42 8.74
CA ALA A 93 13.62 3.98 7.34
C ALA A 93 12.36 3.15 6.98
N PRO A 94 11.38 3.75 6.30
CA PRO A 94 10.13 3.06 5.94
C PRO A 94 10.36 1.84 5.04
N GLU A 95 11.41 1.83 4.23
CA GLU A 95 11.78 0.74 3.34
C GLU A 95 12.22 -0.55 4.04
N GLN A 96 12.52 -0.50 5.34
CA GLN A 96 12.86 -1.69 6.12
C GLN A 96 11.62 -2.48 6.57
N ALA A 97 10.45 -1.87 6.55
CA ALA A 97 9.22 -2.46 7.06
C ALA A 97 8.46 -3.26 5.99
N PHE A 98 8.64 -2.92 4.73
CA PHE A 98 7.93 -3.54 3.61
C PHE A 98 8.69 -3.32 2.30
N THR A 99 8.41 -4.16 1.31
CA THR A 99 8.85 -3.98 -0.07
C THR A 99 7.83 -3.15 -0.83
N PHE A 100 8.25 -2.06 -1.46
CA PHE A 100 7.43 -1.29 -2.41
C PHE A 100 8.29 -0.94 -3.61
N GLU A 101 8.11 -1.67 -4.68
CA GLU A 101 8.88 -1.57 -5.91
C GLU A 101 7.97 -1.43 -7.12
N TRP A 102 8.44 -0.72 -8.13
CA TRP A 102 7.74 -0.58 -9.39
C TRP A 102 8.72 -0.49 -10.54
N ARG A 103 8.25 -0.91 -11.70
CA ARG A 103 8.95 -0.70 -12.97
C ARG A 103 8.33 0.53 -13.62
N ASN A 104 9.15 1.56 -13.86
CA ASN A 104 8.67 2.77 -14.54
C ASN A 104 8.19 2.41 -15.96
N THR A 105 6.89 2.43 -16.16
CA THR A 105 6.23 2.29 -17.46
C THR A 105 5.53 3.60 -17.85
N GLY A 106 5.44 4.53 -16.88
CA GLY A 106 4.73 5.79 -17.03
C GLY A 106 5.41 6.75 -17.98
N SER A 107 4.59 7.48 -18.75
CA SER A 107 4.97 8.64 -19.56
C SER A 107 4.32 9.89 -18.95
N PRO A 108 4.82 10.41 -17.81
CA PRO A 108 4.11 11.39 -17.01
C PRO A 108 4.04 12.75 -17.71
N THR A 109 2.81 13.23 -17.87
CA THR A 109 2.50 14.61 -18.27
C THR A 109 1.53 15.20 -17.23
N VAL A 110 1.47 16.54 -17.15
CA VAL A 110 0.54 17.22 -16.24
C VAL A 110 -0.90 16.78 -16.49
N GLY A 111 -1.30 16.71 -17.77
CA GLY A 111 -2.65 16.29 -18.16
C GLY A 111 -2.95 14.84 -17.77
N SER A 112 -2.01 13.92 -18.02
CA SER A 112 -2.20 12.50 -17.66
C SER A 112 -2.27 12.31 -16.14
N ALA A 113 -1.47 13.03 -15.37
CA ALA A 113 -1.50 12.96 -13.91
C ALA A 113 -2.86 13.41 -13.35
N LEU A 114 -3.41 14.53 -13.84
CA LEU A 114 -4.73 15.01 -13.41
C LEU A 114 -5.88 14.11 -13.90
N LEU A 115 -5.79 13.55 -15.12
CA LEU A 115 -6.81 12.63 -15.64
C LEU A 115 -6.96 11.38 -14.76
N ARG A 116 -5.90 10.93 -14.10
CA ARG A 116 -5.93 9.78 -13.20
C ARG A 116 -6.85 9.95 -12.01
N LEU A 117 -7.16 11.20 -11.60
CA LEU A 117 -8.18 11.47 -10.58
C LEU A 117 -9.56 10.96 -11.01
N VAL A 118 -9.93 11.20 -12.27
CA VAL A 118 -11.21 10.75 -12.79
C VAL A 118 -11.21 9.25 -13.06
N LEU A 119 -10.15 8.75 -13.69
CA LEU A 119 -10.02 7.33 -14.02
C LEU A 119 -9.98 6.43 -12.78
N SER A 120 -9.56 6.94 -11.63
CA SER A 120 -9.47 6.18 -10.38
C SER A 120 -10.78 6.04 -9.63
N ILE A 121 -11.85 6.73 -10.04
CA ILE A 121 -13.15 6.69 -9.34
C ILE A 121 -13.64 5.25 -9.13
N PRO A 122 -13.60 4.33 -10.12
CA PRO A 122 -14.04 2.96 -9.90
C PRO A 122 -13.21 2.23 -8.82
N SER A 123 -11.88 2.36 -8.87
CA SER A 123 -11.01 1.78 -7.83
C SER A 123 -11.25 2.39 -6.46
N ALA A 124 -11.48 3.71 -6.39
CA ALA A 124 -11.78 4.39 -5.14
C ALA A 124 -13.07 3.89 -4.49
N LEU A 125 -14.13 3.67 -5.28
CA LEU A 125 -15.39 3.10 -4.78
C LEU A 125 -15.20 1.70 -4.20
N VAL A 126 -14.47 0.84 -4.89
CA VAL A 126 -14.17 -0.52 -4.39
C VAL A 126 -13.31 -0.44 -3.13
N LEU A 127 -12.30 0.43 -3.09
CA LEU A 127 -11.44 0.61 -1.91
C LEU A 127 -12.21 1.17 -0.70
N VAL A 128 -13.25 1.97 -0.89
CA VAL A 128 -14.14 2.38 0.22
C VAL A 128 -14.83 1.16 0.82
N LEU A 129 -15.39 0.28 -0.01
CA LEU A 129 -16.05 -0.95 0.48
C LEU A 129 -15.05 -1.90 1.16
N LEU A 130 -13.89 -2.11 0.55
CA LEU A 130 -12.80 -2.90 1.14
C LEU A 130 -12.26 -2.26 2.42
N GLY A 131 -12.23 -0.93 2.52
CA GLY A 131 -11.84 -0.20 3.71
C GLY A 131 -12.78 -0.46 4.89
N ILE A 132 -14.09 -0.54 4.65
CA ILE A 132 -15.07 -0.92 5.69
C ILE A 132 -14.80 -2.36 6.16
N ALA A 133 -14.65 -3.29 5.24
CA ALA A 133 -14.32 -4.68 5.56
C ALA A 133 -12.97 -4.79 6.29
N GLY A 134 -11.96 -4.06 5.81
CA GLY A 134 -10.62 -3.98 6.41
C GLY A 134 -10.64 -3.41 7.84
N ALA A 135 -11.47 -2.40 8.10
CA ALA A 135 -11.63 -1.85 9.45
C ALA A 135 -12.19 -2.88 10.43
N LEU A 136 -13.16 -3.70 10.01
CA LEU A 136 -13.67 -4.81 10.82
C LEU A 136 -12.59 -5.88 11.06
N VAL A 137 -11.80 -6.19 10.03
CA VAL A 137 -10.68 -7.13 10.13
C VAL A 137 -9.61 -6.62 11.09
N VAL A 138 -9.27 -5.32 11.05
CA VAL A 138 -8.34 -4.69 12.01
C VAL A 138 -8.88 -4.79 13.43
N LEU A 139 -10.16 -4.53 13.64
CA LEU A 139 -10.77 -4.64 14.98
C LEU A 139 -10.70 -6.07 15.53
N ILE A 140 -11.06 -7.05 14.72
CA ILE A 140 -10.98 -8.48 15.09
C ILE A 140 -9.51 -8.87 15.33
N GLY A 141 -8.61 -8.49 14.45
CA GLY A 141 -7.17 -8.75 14.58
C GLY A 141 -6.56 -8.13 15.83
N ALA A 142 -6.96 -6.91 16.20
CA ALA A 142 -6.52 -6.26 17.43
C ALA A 142 -6.94 -7.08 18.68
N VAL A 143 -8.16 -7.63 18.70
CA VAL A 143 -8.61 -8.51 19.79
C VAL A 143 -7.77 -9.80 19.83
N TYR A 144 -7.49 -10.41 18.69
CA TYR A 144 -6.63 -11.61 18.63
C TYR A 144 -5.22 -11.30 19.16
N ILE A 145 -4.62 -10.17 18.76
CA ILE A 145 -3.29 -9.76 19.23
C ILE A 145 -3.29 -9.51 20.73
N LEU A 146 -4.31 -8.86 21.29
CA LEU A 146 -4.43 -8.61 22.73
C LEU A 146 -4.51 -9.91 23.54
N ILE A 147 -5.16 -10.95 23.01
CA ILE A 147 -5.35 -12.23 23.72
C ILE A 147 -4.18 -13.18 23.47
N ARG A 148 -3.75 -13.33 22.21
CA ARG A 148 -2.82 -14.39 21.75
C ARG A 148 -1.48 -13.89 21.24
N GLU A 149 -1.28 -12.56 21.09
CA GLU A 149 -0.09 -11.96 20.47
C GLU A 149 0.16 -12.44 19.01
N ASP A 150 -0.90 -12.90 18.37
CA ASP A 150 -0.90 -13.43 17.01
C ASP A 150 -2.04 -12.83 16.18
N TYR A 151 -1.88 -12.83 14.86
CA TYR A 151 -2.88 -12.35 13.91
C TYR A 151 -3.25 -13.49 12.95
N PRO A 152 -4.51 -13.97 12.92
CA PRO A 152 -4.90 -15.10 12.08
C PRO A 152 -4.55 -14.91 10.60
N ASP A 153 -3.99 -15.96 9.95
CA ASP A 153 -3.47 -15.90 8.57
C ASP A 153 -4.48 -15.35 7.56
N GLY A 154 -5.74 -15.80 7.64
CA GLY A 154 -6.78 -15.36 6.70
C GLY A 154 -7.07 -13.88 6.81
N LEU A 155 -7.10 -13.32 8.02
CA LEU A 155 -7.33 -11.90 8.27
C LEU A 155 -6.11 -11.08 7.84
N TYR A 156 -4.90 -11.56 8.17
CA TYR A 156 -3.65 -10.93 7.77
C TYR A 156 -3.53 -10.83 6.24
N ASN A 157 -3.74 -11.95 5.53
CA ASN A 157 -3.62 -12.01 4.08
C ASN A 157 -4.69 -11.15 3.37
N PHE A 158 -5.90 -11.10 3.90
CA PHE A 158 -6.94 -10.21 3.39
C PHE A 158 -6.51 -8.75 3.52
N GLN A 159 -6.01 -8.34 4.68
CA GLN A 159 -5.54 -6.98 4.93
C GLN A 159 -4.32 -6.63 4.07
N LEU A 160 -3.40 -7.58 3.89
CA LEU A 160 -2.26 -7.43 2.98
C LEU A 160 -2.71 -7.24 1.53
N GLY A 161 -3.73 -7.98 1.09
CA GLY A 161 -4.33 -7.81 -0.23
C GLY A 161 -4.88 -6.39 -0.44
N ILE A 162 -5.58 -5.84 0.55
CA ILE A 162 -6.05 -4.45 0.52
C ILE A 162 -4.86 -3.48 0.38
N MET A 163 -3.79 -3.69 1.15
CA MET A 163 -2.59 -2.84 1.08
C MET A 163 -1.88 -2.95 -0.28
N ARG A 164 -1.82 -4.13 -0.87
CA ARG A 164 -1.31 -4.32 -2.24
C ARG A 164 -2.10 -3.50 -3.26
N TRP A 165 -3.42 -3.45 -3.12
CA TRP A 165 -4.24 -2.61 -4.00
C TRP A 165 -3.97 -1.12 -3.78
N HIS A 166 -3.91 -0.67 -2.51
CA HIS A 166 -3.54 0.72 -2.19
C HIS A 166 -2.19 1.10 -2.80
N ALA A 167 -1.16 0.26 -2.66
CA ALA A 167 0.16 0.51 -3.21
C ALA A 167 0.15 0.65 -4.74
N ARG A 168 -0.59 -0.23 -5.44
CA ARG A 168 -0.77 -0.16 -6.90
C ARG A 168 -1.48 1.12 -7.33
N LEU A 169 -2.57 1.49 -6.64
CA LEU A 169 -3.31 2.71 -6.97
C LEU A 169 -2.46 3.97 -6.71
N LEU A 170 -1.66 4.00 -5.64
CA LEU A 170 -0.75 5.10 -5.36
C LEU A 170 0.36 5.23 -6.40
N ALA A 171 0.95 4.12 -6.84
CA ALA A 171 1.95 4.13 -7.91
C ALA A 171 1.35 4.64 -9.24
N TYR A 172 0.11 4.25 -9.55
CA TYR A 172 -0.64 4.77 -10.68
C TYR A 172 -0.91 6.28 -10.53
N HIS A 173 -1.39 6.74 -9.38
CA HIS A 173 -1.63 8.17 -9.10
C HIS A 173 -0.36 9.00 -9.16
N ALA A 174 0.76 8.45 -8.70
CA ALA A 174 2.06 9.09 -8.81
C ALA A 174 2.64 9.07 -10.24
N SER A 175 1.92 8.53 -11.22
CA SER A 175 2.37 8.43 -12.62
C SER A 175 3.66 7.63 -12.82
N PHE A 176 3.97 6.69 -11.93
CA PHE A 176 5.10 5.78 -12.08
C PHE A 176 4.79 4.65 -13.06
N VAL A 177 3.51 4.27 -13.17
CA VAL A 177 3.01 3.25 -14.08
C VAL A 177 1.81 3.79 -14.85
N ASP A 178 1.65 3.39 -16.13
CA ASP A 178 0.52 3.79 -16.97
C ASP A 178 -0.62 2.76 -16.93
N GLU A 179 -0.31 1.53 -16.53
CA GLU A 179 -1.28 0.46 -16.42
C GLU A 179 -2.27 0.73 -15.27
N TYR A 180 -3.55 0.59 -15.57
CA TYR A 180 -4.59 0.73 -14.55
C TYR A 180 -4.53 -0.41 -13.53
N PRO A 181 -4.67 -0.15 -12.22
CA PRO A 181 -4.61 -1.20 -11.20
C PRO A 181 -5.71 -2.25 -11.39
N PRO A 182 -5.36 -3.54 -11.44
CA PRO A 182 -6.35 -4.60 -11.58
C PRO A 182 -7.22 -4.71 -10.33
N PHE A 183 -8.49 -5.07 -10.53
CA PHE A 183 -9.47 -5.30 -9.46
C PHE A 183 -9.26 -6.68 -8.80
N ALA A 184 -8.08 -6.85 -8.18
CA ALA A 184 -7.70 -8.10 -7.50
C ALA A 184 -6.81 -7.80 -6.30
N LEU A 185 -6.95 -8.56 -5.21
CA LEU A 185 -6.16 -8.36 -4.00
C LEU A 185 -4.72 -8.91 -4.14
N ASP A 186 -4.53 -9.94 -4.96
CA ASP A 186 -3.28 -10.70 -5.16
C ASP A 186 -2.58 -10.44 -6.51
N ALA A 187 -3.13 -9.58 -7.35
CA ALA A 187 -2.55 -9.30 -8.65
C ALA A 187 -1.10 -8.80 -8.56
N GLY A 188 -0.21 -9.40 -9.34
CA GLY A 188 1.22 -9.09 -9.35
C GLY A 188 2.03 -9.78 -8.24
N HIS A 189 1.38 -10.57 -7.37
CA HIS A 189 2.07 -11.43 -6.43
C HIS A 189 2.17 -12.83 -7.01
N GLU A 190 3.33 -13.20 -7.50
CA GLU A 190 3.66 -14.59 -7.79
C GLU A 190 3.91 -15.25 -6.42
N PRO A 191 3.16 -16.31 -6.04
CA PRO A 191 3.46 -17.01 -4.79
C PRO A 191 4.92 -17.46 -4.85
N PRO A 192 5.66 -17.44 -3.73
CA PRO A 192 7.04 -17.92 -3.72
C PRO A 192 7.05 -19.31 -4.35
N THR A 193 7.84 -19.48 -5.41
CA THR A 193 8.03 -20.75 -6.09
C THR A 193 8.41 -21.76 -5.02
N GLN A 194 7.49 -22.67 -4.68
CA GLN A 194 7.84 -23.80 -3.82
C GLN A 194 9.06 -24.47 -4.45
N PRO A 195 10.14 -24.66 -3.71
CA PRO A 195 11.26 -25.43 -4.23
C PRO A 195 10.71 -26.75 -4.73
N ALA A 196 11.05 -27.12 -5.97
CA ALA A 196 10.57 -28.34 -6.61
C ALA A 196 10.70 -29.50 -5.63
N SER A 197 9.58 -30.18 -5.37
CA SER A 197 9.58 -31.34 -4.50
C SER A 197 10.59 -32.35 -5.02
N PRO A 198 11.44 -32.96 -4.17
CA PRO A 198 12.42 -33.96 -4.61
C PRO A 198 11.84 -35.13 -5.44
N ALA A 199 10.52 -35.31 -5.37
CA ALA A 199 9.79 -36.31 -6.15
C ALA A 199 9.66 -35.98 -7.65
N GLN A 200 10.06 -34.81 -8.12
CA GLN A 200 10.03 -34.41 -9.53
C GLN A 200 11.41 -34.50 -10.20
N LEU A 201 12.43 -34.92 -9.47
CA LEU A 201 13.81 -35.09 -9.95
C LEU A 201 14.24 -36.57 -10.00
N ALA A 202 13.30 -37.51 -9.85
CA ALA A 202 13.56 -38.94 -9.93
C ALA A 202 13.05 -39.57 -11.24
#